data_6af5f28e8300112e52d4c8f9c0539f83
#
_entry.id   6af5f28e8300112e52d4c8f9c0539f83
#
_cell.length_a   1.000
_cell.length_b   1.000
_cell.length_c   1.000
_cell.angle_alpha   90.00
_cell.angle_beta   90.00
_cell.angle_gamma   90.00
#
_symmetry.space_group_name_H-M   'P 1'
#
loop_
_entity.id
_entity.type
_entity.pdbx_description
1 polymer ?
#
loop_
_entity_poly.entity_id
_entity_poly.type
_entity_poly.pdbx_seq_one_letter_code
_entity_poly.pdbx_strand_id
1 'polypeptide(L)'
;MTKHPRIWLWSIMLVPWLSLPFLGKKSIRRFFAASLLITLSIRLESYIAENRKWWWFYERLFPKARGETPLLWGQYLIGSMWILKYTYGHFLKYLVVNFFTDLFFIFPFSSFLKKLGVFSYVRLSRPQVMIIFFVKSLLLYGFQFIKENFTSANVAGLKQKN
;
A
#
# COMPACT_ATOMS: atom_id res chain seq x y z
N MET A 1 -3.05 -15.49 -22.70
CA MET A 1 -2.86 -15.93 -21.30
C MET A 1 -1.41 -16.38 -21.15
N THR A 2 -0.68 -15.77 -20.24
CA THR A 2 0.73 -16.15 -19.98
C THR A 2 0.76 -17.53 -19.30
N LYS A 3 1.71 -18.37 -19.70
CA LYS A 3 1.83 -19.77 -19.19
C LYS A 3 2.11 -19.89 -17.68
N HIS A 4 2.50 -18.79 -17.00
CA HIS A 4 2.90 -18.83 -15.58
C HIS A 4 2.50 -17.56 -14.80
N PRO A 5 1.21 -17.31 -14.50
CA PRO A 5 0.77 -16.14 -13.76
C PRO A 5 1.33 -16.08 -12.33
N ARG A 6 1.61 -17.25 -11.71
CA ARG A 6 2.17 -17.35 -10.36
C ARG A 6 3.58 -16.77 -10.24
N ILE A 7 4.40 -16.85 -11.29
CA ILE A 7 5.75 -16.26 -11.28
C ILE A 7 5.65 -14.75 -11.13
N TRP A 8 4.72 -14.12 -11.82
CA TRP A 8 4.48 -12.68 -11.70
C TRP A 8 3.98 -12.28 -10.31
N LEU A 9 3.12 -13.08 -9.68
CA LEU A 9 2.66 -12.84 -8.31
C LEU A 9 3.81 -12.95 -7.30
N TRP A 10 4.72 -13.91 -7.47
CA TRP A 10 5.94 -14.02 -6.65
C TRP A 10 6.86 -12.81 -6.86
N SER A 11 7.05 -12.37 -8.10
CA SER A 11 7.87 -11.19 -8.39
C SER A 11 7.28 -9.93 -7.75
N ILE A 12 5.97 -9.71 -7.88
CA ILE A 12 5.25 -8.59 -7.26
C ILE A 12 5.41 -8.59 -5.73
N MET A 13 5.43 -9.76 -5.12
CA MET A 13 5.62 -9.89 -3.68
C MET A 13 7.08 -9.67 -3.27
N LEU A 14 8.05 -10.30 -3.94
CA LEU A 14 9.44 -10.37 -3.49
C LEU A 14 10.29 -9.16 -3.90
N VAL A 15 10.07 -8.59 -5.08
CA VAL A 15 10.86 -7.45 -5.57
C VAL A 15 10.86 -6.26 -4.60
N PRO A 16 9.71 -5.82 -4.03
CA PRO A 16 9.72 -4.77 -3.01
C PRO A 16 10.54 -5.12 -1.78
N TRP A 17 10.54 -6.37 -1.34
CA TRP A 17 11.32 -6.82 -0.18
C TRP A 17 12.83 -6.71 -0.41
N LEU A 18 13.30 -6.96 -1.62
CA LEU A 18 14.69 -6.75 -2.00
C LEU A 18 15.12 -5.29 -1.89
N SER A 19 14.17 -4.35 -1.92
CA SER A 19 14.45 -2.92 -1.75
C SER A 19 14.58 -2.48 -0.28
N LEU A 20 14.19 -3.30 0.70
CA LEU A 20 14.23 -2.95 2.13
C LEU A 20 15.61 -2.53 2.64
N PRO A 21 16.74 -3.16 2.27
CA PRO A 21 18.07 -2.71 2.70
C PRO A 21 18.34 -1.24 2.34
N PHE A 22 17.86 -0.79 1.16
CA PHE A 22 18.03 0.59 0.68
C PHE A 22 17.11 1.59 1.41
N LEU A 23 16.04 1.11 2.04
CA LEU A 23 15.17 1.94 2.86
C LEU A 23 15.87 2.41 4.14
N GLY A 24 16.71 1.56 4.70
CA GLY A 24 17.47 1.82 5.92
C GLY A 24 16.67 1.60 7.20
N LYS A 25 17.31 1.04 8.23
CA LYS A 25 16.66 0.67 9.51
C LYS A 25 15.91 1.82 10.19
N LYS A 26 16.43 3.06 10.12
CA LYS A 26 15.78 4.24 10.71
C LYS A 26 14.44 4.55 10.05
N SER A 27 14.36 4.52 8.72
CA SER A 27 13.13 4.77 7.96
C SER A 27 12.11 3.66 8.18
N ILE A 28 12.56 2.40 8.22
CA ILE A 28 11.69 1.25 8.50
C ILE A 28 11.03 1.42 9.87
N ARG A 29 11.80 1.64 10.94
CA ARG A 29 11.24 1.85 12.30
C ARG A 29 10.28 3.03 12.36
N ARG A 30 10.58 4.11 11.63
CA ARG A 30 9.77 5.34 11.62
C ARG A 30 8.43 5.12 10.94
N PHE A 31 8.40 4.50 9.76
CA PHE A 31 7.23 4.44 8.89
C PHE A 31 6.48 3.10 8.90
N PHE A 32 7.07 2.05 9.48
CA PHE A 32 6.48 0.70 9.49
C PHE A 32 5.07 0.67 10.06
N ALA A 33 4.83 1.32 11.21
CA ALA A 33 3.51 1.30 11.87
C ALA A 33 2.42 1.93 10.99
N ALA A 34 2.70 3.06 10.33
CA ALA A 34 1.75 3.71 9.42
C ALA A 34 1.50 2.84 8.17
N SER A 35 2.55 2.28 7.60
CA SER A 35 2.45 1.38 6.44
C SER A 35 1.72 0.08 6.78
N LEU A 36 1.91 -0.46 7.97
CA LEU A 36 1.16 -1.63 8.43
C LEU A 36 -0.32 -1.31 8.63
N LEU A 37 -0.65 -0.16 9.23
CA LEU A 37 -2.03 0.28 9.43
C LEU A 37 -2.76 0.39 8.10
N ILE A 38 -2.17 1.05 7.10
CA ILE A 38 -2.82 1.18 5.79
C ILE A 38 -2.95 -0.18 5.08
N THR A 39 -1.95 -1.06 5.21
CA THR A 39 -2.02 -2.42 4.66
C THR A 39 -3.16 -3.22 5.28
N LEU A 40 -3.35 -3.13 6.59
CA LEU A 40 -4.47 -3.76 7.29
C LEU A 40 -5.81 -3.14 6.89
N SER A 41 -5.88 -1.82 6.72
CA SER A 41 -7.09 -1.15 6.22
C SER A 41 -7.48 -1.63 4.82
N ILE A 42 -6.50 -1.82 3.92
CA ILE A 42 -6.74 -2.40 2.60
C ILE A 42 -7.19 -3.86 2.71
N ARG A 43 -6.65 -4.60 3.67
CA ARG A 43 -7.09 -5.99 3.93
C ARG A 43 -8.54 -6.06 4.35
N LEU A 44 -8.98 -5.17 5.26
CA LEU A 44 -10.39 -5.08 5.70
C LEU A 44 -11.31 -4.68 4.54
N GLU A 45 -10.88 -3.69 3.73
CA GLU A 45 -11.62 -3.28 2.54
C GLU A 45 -11.74 -4.42 1.52
N SER A 46 -10.66 -5.18 1.29
CA SER A 46 -10.69 -6.35 0.39
C SER A 46 -11.71 -7.40 0.84
N TYR A 47 -11.96 -7.52 2.13
CA TYR A 47 -13.02 -8.39 2.65
C TYR A 47 -14.42 -7.93 2.18
N ILE A 48 -14.67 -6.62 2.26
CA ILE A 48 -15.94 -6.02 1.80
C ILE A 48 -16.03 -6.08 0.28
N ALA A 49 -14.94 -5.79 -0.40
CA ALA A 49 -14.85 -5.76 -1.85
C ALA A 49 -15.10 -7.13 -2.49
N GLU A 50 -14.58 -8.20 -1.90
CA GLU A 50 -14.81 -9.57 -2.36
C GLU A 50 -16.28 -9.97 -2.21
N ASN A 51 -16.91 -9.67 -1.05
CA ASN A 51 -18.32 -9.91 -0.80
C ASN A 51 -19.24 -9.12 -1.75
N ARG A 52 -18.87 -7.88 -2.08
CA ARG A 52 -19.63 -7.00 -2.99
C ARG A 52 -19.23 -7.15 -4.46
N LYS A 53 -18.24 -8.00 -4.76
CA LYS A 53 -17.70 -8.21 -6.12
C LYS A 53 -17.23 -6.91 -6.77
N TRP A 54 -16.53 -6.07 -6.02
CA TRP A 54 -15.98 -4.82 -6.54
C TRP A 54 -14.85 -5.09 -7.50
N TRP A 55 -13.97 -6.06 -7.16
CA TRP A 55 -12.92 -6.63 -7.99
C TRP A 55 -12.78 -8.11 -7.72
N TRP A 56 -12.07 -8.79 -8.60
CA TRP A 56 -11.87 -10.22 -8.50
C TRP A 56 -10.45 -10.62 -8.85
N PHE A 57 -9.87 -11.51 -8.05
CA PHE A 57 -8.61 -12.16 -8.32
C PHE A 57 -8.86 -13.59 -8.78
N TYR A 58 -8.42 -13.91 -9.99
CA TYR A 58 -8.58 -15.24 -10.59
C TYR A 58 -7.51 -16.21 -10.13
N GLU A 59 -6.30 -15.69 -9.81
CA GLU A 59 -5.17 -16.48 -9.34
C GLU A 59 -4.83 -16.13 -7.89
N ARG A 60 -4.42 -17.15 -7.13
CA ARG A 60 -3.98 -17.03 -5.75
C ARG A 60 -2.59 -17.62 -5.60
N LEU A 61 -1.70 -16.92 -4.89
CA LEU A 61 -0.36 -17.39 -4.63
C LEU A 61 -0.36 -18.58 -3.64
N PHE A 62 -1.21 -18.48 -2.61
CA PHE A 62 -1.41 -19.51 -1.61
C PHE A 62 -2.87 -19.99 -1.62
N PRO A 63 -3.14 -21.32 -1.51
CA PRO A 63 -4.52 -21.85 -1.56
C PRO A 63 -5.44 -21.28 -0.48
N LYS A 64 -4.89 -21.00 0.72
CA LYS A 64 -5.62 -20.45 1.88
C LYS A 64 -5.62 -18.92 1.96
N ALA A 65 -4.82 -18.25 1.13
CA ALA A 65 -4.73 -16.78 1.11
C ALA A 65 -5.59 -16.18 0.00
N ARG A 66 -5.98 -14.92 0.18
CA ARG A 66 -6.69 -14.17 -0.86
C ARG A 66 -5.74 -13.74 -1.98
N GLY A 67 -6.29 -13.48 -3.16
CA GLY A 67 -5.51 -13.13 -4.33
C GLY A 67 -4.73 -11.81 -4.22
N GLU A 68 -5.19 -10.86 -3.38
CA GLU A 68 -4.50 -9.58 -3.14
C GLU A 68 -3.26 -9.70 -2.24
N THR A 69 -3.03 -10.84 -1.59
CA THR A 69 -1.93 -11.04 -0.62
C THR A 69 -0.55 -10.61 -1.13
N PRO A 70 -0.13 -10.94 -2.37
CA PRO A 70 1.16 -10.50 -2.90
C PRO A 70 1.28 -8.98 -3.01
N LEU A 71 0.19 -8.30 -3.38
CA LEU A 71 0.15 -6.84 -3.49
C LEU A 71 0.22 -6.18 -2.11
N LEU A 72 -0.52 -6.71 -1.12
CA LEU A 72 -0.55 -6.18 0.24
C LEU A 72 0.83 -6.21 0.90
N TRP A 73 1.45 -7.37 0.94
CA TRP A 73 2.73 -7.58 1.62
C TRP A 73 3.93 -7.11 0.81
N GLY A 74 3.83 -7.05 -0.50
CA GLY A 74 4.87 -6.49 -1.36
C GLY A 74 4.72 -4.98 -1.49
N GLN A 75 3.87 -4.57 -2.40
CA GLN A 75 3.83 -3.18 -2.88
C GLN A 75 3.20 -2.21 -1.88
N TYR A 76 2.07 -2.56 -1.26
CA TYR A 76 1.40 -1.63 -0.34
C TYR A 76 2.21 -1.39 0.93
N LEU A 77 2.72 -2.43 1.57
CA LEU A 77 3.51 -2.29 2.79
C LEU A 77 4.83 -1.55 2.53
N ILE A 78 5.61 -2.02 1.58
CA ILE A 78 6.95 -1.49 1.33
C ILE A 78 6.90 -0.20 0.52
N GLY A 79 6.00 -0.12 -0.46
CA GLY A 79 5.79 1.09 -1.26
C GLY A 79 5.36 2.29 -0.43
N SER A 80 4.45 2.11 0.54
CA SER A 80 4.05 3.19 1.44
C SER A 80 5.20 3.68 2.33
N MET A 81 6.09 2.79 2.79
CA MET A 81 7.31 3.22 3.50
C MET A 81 8.25 4.04 2.61
N TRP A 82 8.40 3.66 1.34
CA TRP A 82 9.19 4.41 0.36
C TRP A 82 8.61 5.79 0.09
N ILE A 83 7.31 5.87 -0.15
CA ILE A 83 6.62 7.15 -0.38
C ILE A 83 6.81 8.07 0.84
N LEU A 84 6.54 7.58 2.06
CA LEU A 84 6.75 8.36 3.27
C LEU A 84 8.20 8.79 3.46
N LYS A 85 9.18 7.92 3.19
CA LYS A 85 10.60 8.26 3.31
C LYS A 85 10.99 9.49 2.46
N TYR A 86 10.48 9.60 1.24
CA TYR A 86 10.87 10.67 0.31
C TYR A 86 9.97 11.90 0.37
N THR A 87 8.79 11.80 0.96
CA THR A 87 7.79 12.86 0.90
C THR A 87 7.30 13.36 2.25
N TYR A 88 7.55 12.61 3.33
CA TYR A 88 7.12 13.03 4.66
C TYR A 88 7.76 14.35 5.07
N GLY A 89 6.94 15.25 5.63
CA GLY A 89 7.33 16.65 5.90
C GLY A 89 6.93 17.64 4.81
N HIS A 90 6.61 17.16 3.61
CA HIS A 90 6.14 17.98 2.48
C HIS A 90 4.81 17.44 1.96
N PHE A 91 3.71 17.85 2.59
CA PHE A 91 2.37 17.29 2.33
C PHE A 91 1.95 17.38 0.85
N LEU A 92 2.18 18.50 0.19
CA LEU A 92 1.84 18.65 -1.23
C LEU A 92 2.64 17.68 -2.11
N LYS A 93 3.95 17.57 -1.86
CA LYS A 93 4.81 16.58 -2.56
C LYS A 93 4.30 15.16 -2.33
N TYR A 94 3.88 14.85 -1.10
CA TYR A 94 3.30 13.57 -0.75
C TYR A 94 2.04 13.27 -1.59
N LEU A 95 1.10 14.21 -1.65
CA LEU A 95 -0.13 14.06 -2.44
C LEU A 95 0.16 13.85 -3.93
N VAL A 96 1.06 14.64 -4.50
CA VAL A 96 1.43 14.52 -5.91
C VAL A 96 2.04 13.15 -6.21
N VAL A 97 2.99 12.70 -5.39
CA VAL A 97 3.63 11.37 -5.57
C VAL A 97 2.61 10.24 -5.44
N ASN A 98 1.73 10.30 -4.42
CA ASN A 98 0.66 9.30 -4.29
C ASN A 98 -0.28 9.32 -5.49
N PHE A 99 -0.72 10.47 -5.94
CA PHE A 99 -1.62 10.61 -7.07
C PHE A 99 -1.05 9.94 -8.34
N PHE A 100 0.22 10.18 -8.67
CA PHE A 100 0.86 9.53 -9.82
C PHE A 100 1.07 8.03 -9.60
N THR A 101 1.38 7.62 -8.38
CA THR A 101 1.50 6.20 -8.01
C THR A 101 0.15 5.50 -8.18
N ASP A 102 -0.93 6.10 -7.69
CA ASP A 102 -2.29 5.57 -7.81
C ASP A 102 -2.75 5.49 -9.27
N LEU A 103 -2.46 6.53 -10.07
CA LEU A 103 -2.69 6.50 -11.51
C LEU A 103 -1.99 5.31 -12.17
N PHE A 104 -0.71 5.10 -11.83
CA PHE A 104 0.04 3.96 -12.36
C PHE A 104 -0.61 2.63 -11.97
N PHE A 105 -1.03 2.45 -10.70
CA PHE A 105 -1.66 1.22 -10.25
C PHE A 105 -3.04 1.00 -10.89
N ILE A 106 -3.85 2.05 -11.01
CA ILE A 106 -5.23 1.94 -11.48
C ILE A 106 -5.30 1.75 -13.00
N PHE A 107 -4.39 2.35 -13.77
CA PHE A 107 -4.47 2.31 -15.24
C PHE A 107 -3.51 1.29 -15.85
N PRO A 108 -2.18 1.52 -15.97
CA PRO A 108 -1.33 0.57 -16.67
C PRO A 108 -1.14 -0.74 -15.91
N PHE A 109 -0.92 -0.68 -14.60
CA PHE A 109 -0.63 -1.87 -13.80
C PHE A 109 -1.83 -2.81 -13.69
N SER A 110 -3.03 -2.29 -13.41
CA SER A 110 -4.25 -3.11 -13.38
C SER A 110 -4.57 -3.70 -14.76
N SER A 111 -4.33 -2.95 -15.83
CA SER A 111 -4.50 -3.45 -17.20
C SER A 111 -3.52 -4.58 -17.52
N PHE A 112 -2.29 -4.46 -17.04
CA PHE A 112 -1.27 -5.52 -17.13
C PHE A 112 -1.71 -6.78 -16.37
N LEU A 113 -2.14 -6.66 -15.11
CA LEU A 113 -2.67 -7.78 -14.33
C LEU A 113 -3.90 -8.45 -14.98
N LYS A 114 -4.76 -7.65 -15.60
CA LYS A 114 -5.90 -8.16 -16.37
C LYS A 114 -5.44 -8.97 -17.59
N LYS A 115 -4.46 -8.50 -18.34
CA LYS A 115 -3.86 -9.25 -19.48
C LYS A 115 -3.21 -10.55 -19.04
N LEU A 116 -2.63 -10.61 -17.83
CA LEU A 116 -2.07 -11.81 -17.24
C LEU A 116 -3.16 -12.80 -16.75
N GLY A 117 -4.44 -12.39 -16.71
CA GLY A 117 -5.52 -13.21 -16.16
C GLY A 117 -5.51 -13.33 -14.64
N VAL A 118 -4.85 -12.40 -13.93
CA VAL A 118 -4.69 -12.44 -12.46
C VAL A 118 -5.79 -11.66 -11.76
N PHE A 119 -6.19 -10.51 -12.31
CA PHE A 119 -7.05 -9.53 -11.64
C PHE A 119 -7.94 -8.80 -12.62
N SER A 120 -9.17 -8.45 -12.20
CA SER A 120 -10.01 -7.47 -12.90
C SER A 120 -10.92 -6.70 -11.96
N TYR A 121 -11.24 -5.45 -12.33
CA TYR A 121 -12.36 -4.71 -11.75
C TYR A 121 -13.66 -5.29 -12.28
N VAL A 122 -14.68 -5.47 -11.41
CA VAL A 122 -15.98 -6.05 -11.77
C VAL A 122 -17.07 -5.00 -11.68
N ARG A 123 -17.27 -4.41 -10.50
CA ARG A 123 -18.34 -3.41 -10.26
C ARG A 123 -17.84 -2.00 -10.04
N LEU A 124 -16.58 -1.82 -9.59
CA LEU A 124 -16.01 -0.50 -9.40
C LEU A 124 -15.45 0.07 -10.69
N SER A 125 -15.80 1.32 -10.95
CA SER A 125 -15.16 2.11 -11.99
C SER A 125 -13.77 2.61 -11.53
N ARG A 126 -12.89 2.85 -12.48
CA ARG A 126 -11.54 3.37 -12.17
C ARG A 126 -11.54 4.69 -11.36
N PRO A 127 -12.44 5.68 -11.66
CA PRO A 127 -12.54 6.89 -10.84
C PRO A 127 -12.92 6.62 -9.37
N GLN A 128 -13.83 5.65 -9.12
CA GLN A 128 -14.18 5.28 -7.74
C GLN A 128 -13.01 4.68 -6.98
N VAL A 129 -12.22 3.83 -7.64
CA VAL A 129 -10.98 3.29 -7.05
C VAL A 129 -9.99 4.41 -6.75
N MET A 130 -9.89 5.41 -7.63
CA MET A 130 -9.03 6.59 -7.42
C MET A 130 -9.40 7.36 -6.16
N ILE A 131 -10.69 7.59 -5.92
CA ILE A 131 -11.20 8.26 -4.72
C ILE A 131 -10.82 7.46 -3.46
N ILE A 132 -11.02 6.14 -3.50
CA ILE A 132 -10.68 5.26 -2.38
C ILE A 132 -9.17 5.33 -2.06
N PHE A 133 -8.31 5.31 -3.08
CA PHE A 133 -6.85 5.40 -2.90
C PHE A 133 -6.45 6.78 -2.37
N PHE A 134 -7.07 7.84 -2.86
CA PHE A 134 -6.85 9.20 -2.35
C PHE A 134 -7.19 9.31 -0.85
N VAL A 135 -8.33 8.79 -0.41
CA VAL A 135 -8.70 8.75 1.02
C VAL A 135 -7.67 7.97 1.83
N LYS A 136 -7.18 6.84 1.33
CA LYS A 136 -6.14 6.05 1.99
C LYS A 136 -4.81 6.80 2.10
N SER A 137 -4.43 7.56 1.08
CA SER A 137 -3.22 8.38 1.15
C SER A 137 -3.32 9.44 2.23
N LEU A 138 -4.49 10.08 2.40
CA LEU A 138 -4.74 11.02 3.50
C LEU A 138 -4.66 10.32 4.87
N LEU A 139 -5.25 9.14 5.00
CA LEU A 139 -5.19 8.36 6.24
C LEU A 139 -3.74 7.95 6.60
N LEU A 140 -2.95 7.54 5.61
CA LEU A 140 -1.56 7.16 5.80
C LEU A 140 -0.72 8.33 6.33
N TYR A 141 -0.83 9.49 5.70
CA TYR A 141 -0.10 10.68 6.13
C TYR A 141 -0.58 11.20 7.49
N GLY A 142 -1.90 11.28 7.68
CA GLY A 142 -2.51 11.73 8.92
C GLY A 142 -2.10 10.87 10.11
N PHE A 143 -2.11 9.55 9.96
CA PHE A 143 -1.67 8.65 11.02
C PHE A 143 -0.19 8.84 11.35
N GLN A 144 0.68 8.97 10.35
CA GLN A 144 2.10 9.20 10.59
C GLN A 144 2.34 10.54 11.28
N PHE A 145 1.62 11.59 10.89
CA PHE A 145 1.69 12.91 11.50
C PHE A 145 1.26 12.89 12.98
N ILE A 146 0.13 12.26 13.29
CA ILE A 146 -0.36 12.09 14.65
C ILE A 146 0.65 11.31 15.50
N LYS A 147 1.15 10.18 14.99
CA LYS A 147 2.14 9.35 15.68
C LYS A 147 3.41 10.14 16.05
N GLU A 148 3.92 10.97 15.14
CA GLU A 148 5.14 11.75 15.41
C GLU A 148 4.91 12.86 16.43
N ASN A 149 3.76 13.53 16.38
CA ASN A 149 3.41 14.55 17.36
C ASN A 149 3.28 13.97 18.78
N PHE A 150 2.63 12.80 18.92
CA PHE A 150 2.56 12.12 20.22
C PHE A 150 3.94 11.69 20.73
N THR A 151 4.79 11.19 19.85
CA THR A 151 6.15 10.76 20.24
C THR A 151 6.99 11.97 20.70
N SER A 152 6.91 13.08 20.00
CA SER A 152 7.62 14.33 20.33
C SER A 152 7.13 14.93 21.66
N ALA A 153 5.81 14.94 21.91
CA ALA A 153 5.23 15.43 23.16
C ALA A 153 5.68 14.59 24.37
N ASN A 154 5.72 13.25 24.23
CA ASN A 154 6.19 12.36 25.30
C ASN A 154 7.66 12.59 25.63
N VAL A 155 8.51 12.79 24.64
CA VAL A 155 9.94 13.09 24.85
C VAL A 155 10.14 14.43 25.52
N ALA A 156 9.37 15.45 25.17
CA ALA A 156 9.41 16.76 25.81
C ALA A 156 8.97 16.71 27.29
N GLY A 157 7.88 15.98 27.58
CA GLY A 157 7.38 15.79 28.94
C GLY A 157 8.36 15.03 29.86
N LEU A 158 9.14 14.10 29.34
CA LEU A 158 10.17 13.38 30.10
C LEU A 158 11.38 14.27 30.41
N LYS A 159 11.73 15.21 29.53
CA LYS A 159 12.82 16.16 29.75
C LYS A 159 12.49 17.24 30.80
N GLN A 160 11.22 17.53 31.07
CA GLN A 160 10.81 18.47 32.12
C GLN A 160 10.73 17.84 33.51
N LYS A 161 10.74 16.50 33.62
CA LYS A 161 10.65 15.79 34.90
C LYS A 161 12.02 15.38 35.50
N ASN A 162 13.10 15.57 34.74
CA ASN A 162 14.49 15.39 35.19
C ASN A 162 15.20 16.73 35.33
#